data_49da890764070a3f745b820cd3046810
#
_entry.id   49da890764070a3f745b820cd3046810
#
_cell.length_a   1.000
_cell.length_b   1.000
_cell.length_c   1.000
_cell.angle_alpha   90.00
_cell.angle_beta   90.00
_cell.angle_gamma   90.00
#
_symmetry.space_group_name_H-M   'P 1'
#
loop_
_entity.id
_entity.type
_entity.pdbx_description
1 polymer ?
#
loop_
_entity_poly.entity_id
_entity_poly.type
_entity_poly.pdbx_seq_one_letter_code
_entity_poly.pdbx_strand_id
1 'polypeptide(L)'
;DYIFYYIARVLGWEYYATDNKSRPRMFQIPETTAGELADYLMKKFDLRGMRVIGDLQRKVSKVFFFMHFYGILYDGEPDRNGISFMEREKPDVIIPGEIVDYTFSEYARDAAQLGYGPIVMEMGHFNVEEPAMMIADTWIRGLVSPDIPIFPVKSGDSFQYLIR
;
A
#
# COMPACT_ATOMS: atom_id res chain seq x y z
N ASP A 1 5.37 12.15 -7.65
CA ASP A 1 4.22 11.43 -7.12
C ASP A 1 4.24 11.53 -5.59
N TYR A 2 3.36 12.37 -5.04
CA TYR A 2 3.33 12.64 -3.59
C TYR A 2 2.44 11.66 -2.81
N ILE A 3 1.74 10.75 -3.46
CA ILE A 3 0.79 9.82 -2.82
C ILE A 3 1.46 9.05 -1.69
N PHE A 4 2.61 8.42 -1.96
CA PHE A 4 3.32 7.64 -0.95
C PHE A 4 3.90 8.49 0.20
N TYR A 5 4.28 9.73 -0.07
CA TYR A 5 4.68 10.67 0.99
C TYR A 5 3.51 10.92 1.96
N TYR A 6 2.32 11.11 1.44
CA TYR A 6 1.13 11.33 2.27
C TYR A 6 0.66 10.07 2.97
N ILE A 7 0.80 8.89 2.33
CA ILE A 7 0.60 7.59 3.00
C ILE A 7 1.50 7.48 4.23
N ALA A 8 2.79 7.78 4.07
CA ALA A 8 3.73 7.78 5.19
C ALA A 8 3.28 8.70 6.33
N ARG A 9 2.78 9.90 6.01
CA ARG A 9 2.26 10.85 7.01
C ARG A 9 1.00 10.34 7.71
N VAL A 10 0.04 9.81 6.97
CA VAL A 10 -1.20 9.22 7.55
C VAL A 10 -0.86 8.11 8.52
N LEU A 11 0.15 7.30 8.20
CA LEU A 11 0.63 6.21 9.03
C LEU A 11 1.60 6.66 10.14
N GLY A 12 2.13 7.88 10.11
CA GLY A 12 3.20 8.30 11.02
C GLY A 12 4.52 7.56 10.77
N TRP A 13 4.78 7.17 9.52
CA TRP A 13 5.92 6.34 9.12
C TRP A 13 7.04 7.10 8.41
N GLU A 14 7.03 8.43 8.43
CA GLU A 14 8.04 9.24 7.74
C GLU A 14 9.48 8.89 8.17
N TYR A 15 9.66 8.51 9.43
CA TYR A 15 10.96 8.13 9.97
C TYR A 15 11.39 6.69 9.65
N TYR A 16 10.45 5.86 9.20
CA TYR A 16 10.71 4.45 8.85
C TYR A 16 11.05 4.25 7.37
N ALA A 17 10.95 5.29 6.55
CA ALA A 17 11.28 5.23 5.14
C ALA A 17 12.76 4.90 4.91
N THR A 18 13.04 3.85 4.14
CA THR A 18 14.40 3.35 3.85
C THR A 18 14.88 3.68 2.45
N ASP A 19 13.99 4.13 1.59
CA ASP A 19 14.27 4.57 0.23
C ASP A 19 14.20 6.11 0.09
N ASN A 20 13.72 6.60 -1.03
CA ASN A 20 13.60 8.04 -1.29
C ASN A 20 12.57 8.71 -0.35
N LYS A 21 13.03 9.53 0.59
CA LYS A 21 12.18 10.23 1.56
C LYS A 21 11.12 11.16 0.96
N SER A 22 11.32 11.63 -0.27
CA SER A 22 10.32 12.45 -0.96
C SER A 22 9.26 11.62 -1.69
N ARG A 23 9.53 10.32 -1.91
CA ARG A 23 8.62 9.34 -2.52
C ARG A 23 8.80 7.98 -1.84
N PRO A 24 8.58 7.89 -0.53
CA PRO A 24 8.89 6.68 0.21
C PRO A 24 7.93 5.56 -0.17
N ARG A 25 8.46 4.41 -0.53
CA ARG A 25 7.68 3.20 -0.78
C ARG A 25 8.10 2.05 0.13
N MET A 26 9.36 2.05 0.57
CA MET A 26 9.89 1.04 1.48
C MET A 26 10.02 1.59 2.90
N PHE A 27 9.55 0.79 3.86
CA PHE A 27 9.53 1.15 5.26
C PHE A 27 10.09 0.00 6.09
N GLN A 28 10.98 0.34 7.03
CA GLN A 28 11.41 -0.57 8.08
C GLN A 28 10.70 -0.18 9.36
N ILE A 29 9.56 -0.79 9.63
CA ILE A 29 8.76 -0.52 10.83
C ILE A 29 9.23 -1.37 12.02
N PRO A 30 8.87 -1.02 13.26
CA PRO A 30 9.04 -1.94 14.39
C PRO A 30 8.36 -3.28 14.11
N GLU A 31 8.98 -4.38 14.54
CA GLU A 31 8.43 -5.71 14.32
C GLU A 31 7.03 -5.85 14.96
N THR A 32 6.11 -6.37 14.18
CA THR A 32 4.73 -6.65 14.58
C THR A 32 4.24 -7.94 13.92
N THR A 33 3.05 -8.42 14.21
CA THR A 33 2.42 -9.47 13.42
C THR A 33 1.73 -8.87 12.18
N ALA A 34 1.60 -9.66 11.13
CA ALA A 34 0.88 -9.24 9.93
C ALA A 34 -0.60 -8.89 10.26
N GLY A 35 -1.22 -9.60 11.19
CA GLY A 35 -2.59 -9.30 11.64
C GLY A 35 -2.69 -7.94 12.33
N GLU A 36 -1.78 -7.64 13.26
CA GLU A 36 -1.73 -6.31 13.91
C GLU A 36 -1.47 -5.19 12.90
N LEU A 37 -0.63 -5.44 11.91
CA LEU A 37 -0.40 -4.49 10.83
C LEU A 37 -1.66 -4.28 9.98
N ALA A 38 -2.37 -5.35 9.61
CA ALA A 38 -3.62 -5.27 8.87
C ALA A 38 -4.68 -4.46 9.64
N ASP A 39 -4.87 -4.73 10.93
CA ASP A 39 -5.78 -3.98 11.79
C ASP A 39 -5.39 -2.50 11.88
N TYR A 40 -4.10 -2.21 11.99
CA TYR A 40 -3.59 -0.84 12.01
C TYR A 40 -3.91 -0.11 10.71
N LEU A 41 -3.67 -0.74 9.55
CA LEU A 41 -3.97 -0.17 8.23
C LEU A 41 -5.46 0.06 8.06
N MET A 42 -6.28 -0.94 8.36
CA MET A 42 -7.75 -0.83 8.29
C MET A 42 -8.27 0.34 9.11
N LYS A 43 -7.77 0.52 10.32
CA LYS A 43 -8.14 1.63 11.18
C LYS A 43 -7.68 2.98 10.65
N LYS A 44 -6.43 3.07 10.15
CA LYS A 44 -5.85 4.33 9.67
C LYS A 44 -6.50 4.86 8.40
N PHE A 45 -6.91 3.95 7.53
CA PHE A 45 -7.53 4.28 6.23
C PHE A 45 -9.06 4.13 6.24
N ASP A 46 -9.66 3.81 7.38
CA ASP A 46 -11.11 3.59 7.53
C ASP A 46 -11.65 2.56 6.51
N LEU A 47 -10.90 1.44 6.33
CA LEU A 47 -11.23 0.42 5.35
C LEU A 47 -12.38 -0.45 5.84
N ARG A 48 -13.30 -0.78 4.94
CA ARG A 48 -14.40 -1.73 5.19
C ARG A 48 -13.96 -3.19 5.05
N GLY A 49 -12.84 -3.44 4.40
CA GLY A 49 -12.27 -4.77 4.20
C GLY A 49 -10.91 -4.67 3.53
N MET A 50 -10.19 -5.78 3.54
CA MET A 50 -8.87 -5.92 2.92
C MET A 50 -8.73 -7.34 2.40
N ARG A 51 -8.15 -7.53 1.21
CA ARG A 51 -7.79 -8.85 0.72
C ARG A 51 -6.37 -9.19 1.17
N VAL A 52 -6.18 -10.36 1.78
CA VAL A 52 -4.87 -10.77 2.31
C VAL A 52 -4.45 -12.10 1.73
N ILE A 53 -3.18 -12.23 1.36
CA ILE A 53 -2.52 -13.49 1.02
C ILE A 53 -1.37 -13.69 2.00
N GLY A 54 -1.35 -14.81 2.71
CA GLY A 54 -0.30 -15.17 3.65
C GLY A 54 -0.78 -15.36 5.09
N ASP A 55 0.16 -15.66 5.99
CA ASP A 55 -0.13 -15.96 7.40
C ASP A 55 -0.14 -14.68 8.24
N LEU A 56 -1.28 -14.36 8.82
CA LEU A 56 -1.47 -13.20 9.69
C LEU A 56 -0.70 -13.28 11.03
N GLN A 57 -0.22 -14.47 11.42
CA GLN A 57 0.59 -14.64 12.64
C GLN A 57 2.08 -14.38 12.39
N ARG A 58 2.50 -14.30 11.13
CA ARG A 58 3.90 -14.06 10.77
C ARG A 58 4.38 -12.71 11.28
N LYS A 59 5.61 -12.69 11.82
CA LYS A 59 6.30 -11.45 12.19
C LYS A 59 6.79 -10.73 10.95
N VAL A 60 6.58 -9.41 10.92
CA VAL A 60 6.86 -8.54 9.78
C VAL A 60 7.46 -7.21 10.23
N SER A 61 8.32 -6.63 9.41
CA SER A 61 8.95 -5.34 9.66
C SER A 61 9.31 -4.57 8.38
N LYS A 62 9.61 -5.27 7.27
CA LYS A 62 9.93 -4.66 5.98
C LYS A 62 8.69 -4.58 5.10
N VAL A 63 8.13 -3.38 4.96
CA VAL A 63 6.86 -3.12 4.26
C VAL A 63 7.10 -2.33 3.00
N PHE A 64 6.42 -2.69 1.93
CA PHE A 64 6.50 -1.99 0.65
C PHE A 64 5.11 -1.63 0.12
N PHE A 65 4.94 -0.35 -0.27
CA PHE A 65 3.72 0.14 -0.91
C PHE A 65 3.86 0.22 -2.42
N PHE A 66 2.85 -0.26 -3.11
CA PHE A 66 2.69 -0.14 -4.56
C PHE A 66 1.29 0.35 -4.92
N MET A 67 1.19 1.19 -5.94
CA MET A 67 -0.12 1.53 -6.48
C MET A 67 -0.66 0.37 -7.30
N HIS A 68 0.06 -0.01 -8.34
CA HIS A 68 -0.28 -1.10 -9.23
C HIS A 68 0.80 -2.17 -9.13
N PHE A 69 0.43 -3.35 -8.72
CA PHE A 69 1.35 -4.47 -8.64
C PHE A 69 0.91 -5.58 -9.59
N TYR A 70 1.52 -5.57 -10.75
CA TYR A 70 1.26 -6.54 -11.78
C TYR A 70 2.41 -7.56 -11.85
N GLY A 71 2.07 -8.80 -12.23
CA GLY A 71 3.07 -9.83 -12.47
C GLY A 71 3.91 -9.55 -13.72
N ILE A 72 4.02 -10.53 -14.59
CA ILE A 72 4.93 -10.55 -15.75
C ILE A 72 4.46 -9.65 -16.92
N LEU A 73 3.31 -8.98 -16.82
CA LEU A 73 2.62 -8.40 -17.98
C LEU A 73 3.24 -7.11 -18.56
N TYR A 74 4.29 -6.57 -17.95
CA TYR A 74 4.97 -5.38 -18.49
C TYR A 74 6.39 -5.74 -18.92
N ASP A 75 6.54 -6.05 -20.20
CA ASP A 75 7.83 -6.25 -20.83
C ASP A 75 8.72 -5.00 -20.72
N GLY A 76 9.93 -5.20 -20.26
CA GLY A 76 11.02 -4.26 -20.45
C GLY A 76 11.45 -3.41 -19.27
N GLU A 77 10.68 -3.34 -18.15
CA GLU A 77 11.12 -2.63 -16.95
C GLU A 77 11.24 -3.59 -15.75
N PRO A 78 12.46 -3.93 -15.33
CA PRO A 78 12.70 -4.85 -14.20
C PRO A 78 12.01 -4.41 -12.91
N ASP A 79 11.81 -3.11 -12.73
CA ASP A 79 11.19 -2.54 -11.53
C ASP A 79 9.64 -2.66 -11.51
N ARG A 80 9.04 -3.04 -12.62
CA ARG A 80 7.59 -3.28 -12.74
C ARG A 80 7.22 -4.76 -12.69
N ASN A 81 8.20 -5.65 -12.74
CA ASN A 81 7.95 -7.08 -12.54
C ASN A 81 7.86 -7.37 -11.05
N GLY A 82 6.65 -7.58 -10.56
CA GLY A 82 6.40 -7.81 -9.15
C GLY A 82 7.12 -9.02 -8.56
N ILE A 83 7.27 -10.09 -9.33
CA ILE A 83 7.95 -11.31 -8.88
C ILE A 83 9.46 -11.05 -8.73
N SER A 84 10.10 -10.49 -9.75
CA SER A 84 11.52 -10.14 -9.68
C SER A 84 11.81 -9.13 -8.57
N PHE A 85 10.88 -8.20 -8.32
CA PHE A 85 10.98 -7.27 -7.21
C PHE A 85 10.95 -8.00 -5.86
N MET A 86 10.01 -8.92 -5.66
CA MET A 86 9.92 -9.70 -4.42
C MET A 86 11.18 -10.51 -4.15
N GLU A 87 11.73 -11.13 -5.18
CA GLU A 87 12.96 -11.94 -5.07
C GLU A 87 14.19 -11.10 -4.71
N ARG A 88 14.28 -9.89 -5.28
CA ARG A 88 15.39 -8.97 -5.06
C ARG A 88 15.30 -8.28 -3.69
N GLU A 89 14.17 -7.66 -3.42
CA GLU A 89 14.00 -6.81 -2.24
C GLU A 89 13.60 -7.59 -0.98
N LYS A 90 13.00 -8.75 -1.15
CA LYS A 90 12.53 -9.63 -0.05
C LYS A 90 11.73 -8.86 1.01
N PRO A 91 10.66 -8.15 0.64
CA PRO A 91 9.79 -7.52 1.62
C PRO A 91 9.08 -8.57 2.46
N ASP A 92 8.75 -8.25 3.71
CA ASP A 92 7.87 -9.08 4.53
C ASP A 92 6.41 -8.90 4.11
N VAL A 93 6.05 -7.65 3.76
CA VAL A 93 4.70 -7.28 3.35
C VAL A 93 4.74 -6.40 2.11
N ILE A 94 3.85 -6.68 1.17
CA ILE A 94 3.54 -5.81 0.04
C ILE A 94 2.11 -5.31 0.20
N ILE A 95 1.94 -3.99 0.10
CA ILE A 95 0.64 -3.32 0.18
C ILE A 95 0.35 -2.66 -1.16
N PRO A 96 -0.33 -3.36 -2.07
CA PRO A 96 -0.75 -2.77 -3.34
C PRO A 96 -2.08 -2.01 -3.18
N GLY A 97 -2.28 -1.00 -4.01
CA GLY A 97 -3.60 -0.44 -4.26
C GLY A 97 -4.48 -1.42 -5.02
N GLU A 98 -3.89 -2.06 -6.03
CA GLU A 98 -4.54 -3.13 -6.78
C GLU A 98 -3.55 -4.18 -7.25
N ILE A 99 -4.01 -5.42 -7.37
CA ILE A 99 -3.31 -6.56 -7.95
C ILE A 99 -4.21 -7.28 -8.94
N VAL A 100 -3.60 -8.02 -9.87
CA VAL A 100 -4.34 -8.94 -10.73
C VAL A 100 -4.54 -10.27 -10.01
N ASP A 101 -5.73 -10.83 -10.09
CA ASP A 101 -6.08 -12.09 -9.40
C ASP A 101 -5.37 -13.32 -10.00
N TYR A 102 -5.00 -13.24 -11.28
CA TYR A 102 -4.13 -14.24 -11.92
C TYR A 102 -2.66 -13.82 -11.82
N THR A 103 -1.72 -14.69 -12.14
CA THR A 103 -0.26 -14.50 -12.10
C THR A 103 0.28 -14.12 -10.72
N PHE A 104 0.26 -12.85 -10.34
CA PHE A 104 0.89 -12.39 -9.10
C PHE A 104 0.21 -12.95 -7.84
N SER A 105 -1.12 -12.90 -7.77
CA SER A 105 -1.87 -13.41 -6.61
C SER A 105 -1.68 -14.91 -6.44
N GLU A 106 -1.66 -15.65 -7.54
CA GLU A 106 -1.40 -17.10 -7.52
C GLU A 106 0.03 -17.39 -7.07
N TYR A 107 1.02 -16.68 -7.62
CA TYR A 107 2.40 -16.82 -7.20
C TYR A 107 2.59 -16.52 -5.71
N ALA A 108 2.02 -15.41 -5.22
CA ALA A 108 2.11 -15.04 -3.82
C ALA A 108 1.46 -16.07 -2.89
N ARG A 109 0.30 -16.62 -3.29
CA ARG A 109 -0.38 -17.70 -2.57
C ARG A 109 0.49 -18.95 -2.49
N ASP A 110 1.05 -19.37 -3.61
CA ASP A 110 1.87 -20.59 -3.68
C ASP A 110 3.16 -20.40 -2.89
N ALA A 111 3.80 -19.23 -2.98
CA ALA A 111 4.97 -18.89 -2.18
C ALA A 111 4.64 -18.90 -0.67
N ALA A 112 3.50 -18.35 -0.27
CA ALA A 112 3.06 -18.39 1.12
C ALA A 112 2.82 -19.82 1.64
N GLN A 113 2.22 -20.69 0.82
CA GLN A 113 2.02 -22.11 1.17
C GLN A 113 3.33 -22.86 1.33
N LEU A 114 4.36 -22.48 0.60
CA LEU A 114 5.71 -23.03 0.69
C LEU A 114 6.56 -22.41 1.81
N GLY A 115 6.00 -21.46 2.56
CA GLY A 115 6.67 -20.81 3.69
C GLY A 115 7.64 -19.69 3.31
N TYR A 116 7.58 -19.19 2.08
CA TYR A 116 8.38 -18.04 1.65
C TYR A 116 7.50 -16.99 0.92
N GLY A 117 8.12 -15.90 0.51
CA GLY A 117 7.42 -14.80 -0.14
C GLY A 117 6.80 -13.80 0.86
N PRO A 118 6.37 -12.64 0.38
CA PRO A 118 5.74 -11.63 1.20
C PRO A 118 4.29 -11.97 1.52
N ILE A 119 3.79 -11.38 2.58
CA ILE A 119 2.36 -11.23 2.81
C ILE A 119 1.85 -10.11 1.88
N VAL A 120 0.73 -10.31 1.23
CA VAL A 120 0.09 -9.29 0.39
C VAL A 120 -1.15 -8.78 1.09
N MET A 121 -1.27 -7.46 1.24
CA MET A 121 -2.40 -6.78 1.86
C MET A 121 -2.97 -5.76 0.88
N GLU A 122 -3.93 -6.16 0.07
CA GLU A 122 -4.53 -5.28 -0.92
C GLU A 122 -5.61 -4.41 -0.27
N MET A 123 -5.37 -3.09 -0.33
CA MET A 123 -6.26 -2.10 0.28
C MET A 123 -7.35 -1.58 -0.66
N GLY A 124 -7.20 -1.77 -1.96
CA GLY A 124 -8.00 -1.13 -2.99
C GLY A 124 -7.39 0.19 -3.48
N HIS A 125 -7.43 0.43 -4.78
CA HIS A 125 -6.81 1.57 -5.45
C HIS A 125 -7.25 2.91 -4.83
N PHE A 126 -8.56 3.11 -4.75
CA PHE A 126 -9.17 4.28 -4.14
C PHE A 126 -8.63 4.54 -2.72
N ASN A 127 -8.61 3.53 -1.87
CA ASN A 127 -8.22 3.64 -0.47
C ASN A 127 -6.74 4.03 -0.28
N VAL A 128 -5.90 3.76 -1.26
CA VAL A 128 -4.48 4.17 -1.24
C VAL A 128 -4.33 5.62 -1.71
N GLU A 129 -5.13 6.07 -2.66
CA GLU A 129 -5.01 7.41 -3.26
C GLU A 129 -5.76 8.50 -2.50
N GLU A 130 -6.99 8.24 -2.06
CA GLU A 130 -7.83 9.27 -1.43
C GLU A 130 -7.19 9.97 -0.22
N PRO A 131 -6.48 9.28 0.69
CA PRO A 131 -5.84 9.94 1.83
C PRO A 131 -4.88 11.09 1.44
N ALA A 132 -4.19 10.94 0.30
CA ALA A 132 -3.34 12.00 -0.24
C ALA A 132 -4.15 13.20 -0.73
N MET A 133 -5.32 12.94 -1.31
CA MET A 133 -6.21 14.00 -1.80
C MET A 133 -6.92 14.73 -0.65
N MET A 134 -7.21 14.02 0.46
CA MET A 134 -7.83 14.63 1.63
C MET A 134 -6.99 15.71 2.32
N ILE A 135 -5.68 15.70 2.09
CA ILE A 135 -4.73 16.71 2.62
C ILE A 135 -4.10 17.56 1.51
N ALA A 136 -4.69 17.54 0.31
CA ALA A 136 -4.17 18.28 -0.85
C ALA A 136 -4.19 19.80 -0.64
N ASP A 137 -5.04 20.32 0.23
CA ASP A 137 -5.08 21.73 0.61
C ASP A 137 -3.73 22.23 1.11
N THR A 138 -2.92 21.37 1.75
CA THR A 138 -1.62 21.74 2.31
C THR A 138 -0.60 22.18 1.25
N TRP A 139 -0.75 21.72 0.00
CA TRP A 139 0.13 22.11 -1.10
C TRP A 139 -0.58 22.97 -2.16
N ILE A 140 -1.90 22.80 -2.36
CA ILE A 140 -2.69 23.63 -3.27
C ILE A 140 -2.72 25.08 -2.76
N ARG A 141 -2.77 25.29 -1.45
CA ARG A 141 -2.85 26.61 -0.85
C ARG A 141 -1.74 27.57 -1.31
N GLY A 142 -0.54 27.02 -1.58
CA GLY A 142 0.58 27.82 -2.12
C GLY A 142 0.45 28.22 -3.59
N LEU A 143 -0.52 27.66 -4.32
CA LEU A 143 -0.70 27.84 -5.76
C LEU A 143 -1.91 28.74 -6.12
N VAL A 144 -2.78 29.04 -5.16
CA VAL A 144 -4.01 29.80 -5.37
C VAL A 144 -4.11 30.99 -4.43
N SER A 145 -4.96 31.99 -4.80
CA SER A 145 -5.23 33.13 -3.92
C SER A 145 -5.74 32.68 -2.55
N PRO A 146 -5.34 33.36 -1.45
CA PRO A 146 -5.86 33.09 -0.11
C PRO A 146 -7.39 33.15 0.01
N ASP A 147 -8.03 33.95 -0.83
CA ASP A 147 -9.49 34.14 -0.81
C ASP A 147 -10.28 32.98 -1.43
N ILE A 148 -9.58 32.04 -2.13
CA ILE A 148 -10.22 30.88 -2.72
C ILE A 148 -10.37 29.79 -1.64
N PRO A 149 -11.60 29.38 -1.29
CA PRO A 149 -11.78 28.28 -0.35
C PRO A 149 -11.34 26.96 -0.97
N ILE A 150 -10.63 26.15 -0.19
CA ILE A 150 -10.22 24.78 -0.55
C ILE A 150 -10.79 23.85 0.51
N PHE A 151 -11.55 22.86 0.08
CA PHE A 151 -12.06 21.81 0.96
C PHE A 151 -12.05 20.47 0.23
N PRO A 152 -11.63 19.40 0.90
CA PRO A 152 -11.65 18.06 0.32
C PRO A 152 -13.08 17.52 0.25
N VAL A 153 -13.37 16.75 -0.79
CA VAL A 153 -14.62 16.00 -0.93
C VAL A 153 -14.26 14.54 -1.09
N LYS A 154 -14.75 13.70 -0.18
CA LYS A 154 -14.56 12.25 -0.28
C LYS A 154 -15.39 11.71 -1.43
N SER A 155 -14.77 10.93 -2.32
CA SER A 155 -15.49 10.19 -3.36
C SER A 155 -16.06 8.87 -2.84
N GLY A 156 -15.41 8.26 -1.87
CA GLY A 156 -15.84 7.03 -1.23
C GLY A 156 -15.47 5.77 -2.00
N ASP A 157 -15.37 4.66 -1.28
CA ASP A 157 -15.11 3.34 -1.86
C ASP A 157 -16.31 2.90 -2.72
N SER A 158 -16.03 2.51 -3.97
CA SER A 158 -17.03 2.04 -4.92
C SER A 158 -17.61 0.65 -4.56
N PHE A 159 -16.92 -0.11 -3.71
CA PHE A 159 -17.31 -1.47 -3.39
C PHE A 159 -18.17 -1.56 -2.14
N GLN A 160 -19.07 -2.54 -2.14
CA GLN A 160 -19.80 -3.00 -0.97
C GLN A 160 -19.20 -4.33 -0.52
N TYR A 161 -19.00 -4.50 0.78
CA TYR A 161 -18.43 -5.71 1.36
C TYR A 161 -19.54 -6.54 1.98
N LEU A 162 -19.76 -7.74 1.45
CA LEU A 162 -20.70 -8.70 2.01
C LEU A 162 -19.96 -9.59 3.01
N ILE A 163 -20.31 -9.47 4.28
CA ILE A 163 -19.78 -10.29 5.37
C ILE A 163 -20.82 -11.38 5.65
N ARG A 164 -20.39 -12.66 5.67
CA ARG A 164 -21.22 -13.82 6.03
C ARG A 164 -20.87 -14.32 7.42
#